data_55fd1c98c38846e0baf3d0ea21ad486c
#
_entry.id   55fd1c98c38846e0baf3d0ea21ad486c
#
_cell.length_a   1.000
_cell.length_b   1.000
_cell.length_c   1.000
_cell.angle_alpha   90.00
_cell.angle_beta   90.00
_cell.angle_gamma   90.00
#
_symmetry.space_group_name_H-M   'P 1'
#
loop_
_entity.id
_entity.type
_entity.pdbx_description
1 polymer ?
#
loop_
_entity_poly.entity_id
_entity_poly.type
_entity_poly.pdbx_seq_one_letter_code
_entity_poly.pdbx_strand_id
1 'polypeptide(L)' 'MDKTEFILCPICGNKTRDKIRTDTELKNFPLFCPKCKQESLIDAKELQVTVIKGLEAKMQS' A
#
# COMPACT_ATOMS: atom_id res chain seq x y z
N MET A 1 -20.06 -6.42 -10.40
CA MET A 1 -20.02 -6.32 -9.03
C MET A 1 -18.74 -5.79 -8.56
N ASP A 2 -18.77 -4.78 -7.76
CA ASP A 2 -17.55 -4.18 -7.28
C ASP A 2 -16.99 -4.94 -6.12
N LYS A 3 -15.69 -5.18 -6.16
CA LYS A 3 -15.02 -5.83 -5.09
C LYS A 3 -14.13 -4.83 -4.43
N THR A 4 -14.16 -4.78 -3.12
CA THR A 4 -13.34 -3.86 -2.36
C THR A 4 -12.43 -4.65 -1.45
N GLU A 5 -11.17 -4.25 -1.35
CA GLU A 5 -10.26 -4.92 -0.46
C GLU A 5 -9.38 -3.90 0.22
N PHE A 6 -8.98 -4.18 1.45
CA PHE A 6 -8.10 -3.29 2.16
C PHE A 6 -6.69 -3.49 1.64
N ILE A 7 -5.93 -2.42 1.57
CA ILE A 7 -4.54 -2.50 1.19
C ILE A 7 -3.77 -2.99 2.41
N LEU A 8 -2.95 -3.99 2.22
CA LEU A 8 -2.15 -4.51 3.31
C LEU A 8 -0.82 -3.78 3.36
N CYS A 9 -0.32 -3.58 4.56
CA CYS A 9 0.94 -2.92 4.74
C CYS A 9 2.07 -3.82 4.23
N PRO A 10 2.92 -3.32 3.36
CA PRO A 10 4.01 -4.14 2.83
C PRO A 10 5.11 -4.41 3.85
N ILE A 11 5.07 -3.72 4.98
CA ILE A 11 6.09 -3.88 5.98
C ILE A 11 5.67 -4.86 7.07
N CYS A 12 4.51 -4.66 7.65
CA CYS A 12 4.05 -5.54 8.72
C CYS A 12 2.96 -6.51 8.29
N GLY A 13 2.38 -6.29 7.12
CA GLY A 13 1.36 -7.21 6.63
C GLY A 13 -0.04 -7.03 7.18
N ASN A 14 -0.25 -6.05 8.02
CA ASN A 14 -1.58 -5.83 8.59
C ASN A 14 -2.41 -4.97 7.67
N LYS A 15 -3.71 -5.03 7.85
CA LYS A 15 -4.61 -4.22 7.04
C LYS A 15 -4.44 -2.76 7.41
N THR A 16 -4.42 -1.92 6.41
CA THR A 16 -4.38 -0.49 6.63
C THR A 16 -5.81 0.03 6.57
N ARG A 17 -5.97 1.35 6.61
CA ARG A 17 -7.30 1.93 6.56
C ARG A 17 -7.74 2.22 5.15
N ASP A 18 -6.89 1.99 4.19
CA ASP A 18 -7.21 2.30 2.81
C ASP A 18 -7.81 1.12 2.09
N LYS A 19 -8.84 1.36 1.29
CA LYS A 19 -9.47 0.32 0.52
C LYS A 19 -9.39 0.66 -0.95
N ILE A 20 -9.33 -0.36 -1.78
CA ILE A 20 -9.33 -0.15 -3.22
C ILE A 20 -10.33 -1.10 -3.85
N ARG A 21 -10.72 -0.80 -5.07
CA ARG A 21 -11.65 -1.62 -5.81
C ARG A 21 -10.99 -2.09 -7.07
N THR A 22 -11.69 -2.94 -7.84
CA THR A 22 -11.10 -3.49 -9.04
C THR A 22 -10.76 -2.43 -10.07
N ASP A 23 -11.48 -1.30 -10.05
CA ASP A 23 -11.21 -0.24 -11.01
C ASP A 23 -10.35 0.87 -10.41
N THR A 24 -9.84 0.68 -9.20
CA THR A 24 -9.01 1.70 -8.58
C THR A 24 -7.59 1.60 -9.10
N GLU A 25 -7.02 2.73 -9.44
CA GLU A 25 -5.64 2.77 -9.89
C GLU A 25 -4.94 3.87 -9.14
N LEU A 26 -3.87 3.54 -8.45
CA LEU A 26 -3.10 4.50 -7.68
C LEU A 26 -1.65 4.49 -8.14
N LYS A 27 -1.03 5.65 -8.15
CA LYS A 27 0.36 5.76 -8.50
C LYS A 27 1.07 6.61 -7.46
N ASN A 28 2.20 6.14 -6.99
CA ASN A 28 3.00 6.85 -6.01
C ASN A 28 2.14 7.26 -4.83
N PHE A 29 1.30 6.35 -4.37
CA PHE A 29 0.38 6.64 -3.28
C PHE A 29 1.08 6.45 -1.94
N PRO A 30 1.10 7.46 -1.08
CA PRO A 30 1.74 7.32 0.22
C PRO A 30 0.84 6.52 1.15
N LEU A 31 1.19 5.28 1.39
CA LEU A 31 0.40 4.42 2.24
C LEU A 31 0.97 4.42 3.65
N PHE A 32 0.18 4.84 4.60
CA PHE A 32 0.62 4.86 5.99
C PHE A 32 -0.05 3.74 6.75
N CYS A 33 0.72 2.98 7.48
CA CYS A 33 0.20 1.90 8.29
C CYS A 33 0.19 2.33 9.76
N PRO A 34 -0.98 2.43 10.37
CA PRO A 34 -1.03 2.85 11.77
C PRO A 34 -0.53 1.77 12.73
N LYS A 35 -0.41 0.53 12.26
CA LYS A 35 0.05 -0.54 13.12
C LYS A 35 1.56 -0.47 13.32
N CYS A 36 2.32 -0.35 12.26
CA CYS A 36 3.76 -0.26 12.38
C CYS A 36 4.25 1.17 12.25
N LYS A 37 3.32 2.10 11.98
CA LYS A 37 3.64 3.51 11.85
C LYS A 37 4.71 3.80 10.82
N GLN A 38 4.66 3.05 9.71
CA GLN A 38 5.59 3.26 8.63
C GLN A 38 4.84 3.73 7.40
N GLU A 39 5.51 4.44 6.55
CA GLU A 39 4.89 4.94 5.33
C GLU A 39 5.64 4.41 4.13
N SER A 40 4.93 4.04 3.10
CA SER A 40 5.53 3.50 1.89
C SER A 40 4.85 4.08 0.68
N LEU A 41 5.58 4.18 -0.42
CA LEU A 41 4.99 4.60 -1.67
C LEU A 41 4.64 3.34 -2.44
N ILE A 42 3.41 3.25 -2.89
CA ILE A 42 2.94 2.07 -3.58
C ILE A 42 2.18 2.43 -4.83
N ASP A 43 2.04 1.44 -5.71
CA ASP A 43 1.17 1.54 -6.85
C ASP A 43 0.09 0.50 -6.62
N ALA A 44 -1.12 0.79 -7.00
CA ALA A 44 -2.21 -0.17 -6.90
C ALA A 44 -2.98 -0.19 -8.20
N LYS A 45 -3.29 -1.38 -8.69
CA LYS A 45 -4.05 -1.53 -9.91
C LYS A 45 -4.70 -2.89 -9.91
N GLU A 46 -5.99 -2.92 -10.22
CA GLU A 46 -6.72 -4.18 -10.29
C GLU A 46 -6.50 -5.04 -9.05
N LEU A 47 -6.63 -4.43 -7.91
CA LEU A 47 -6.49 -5.07 -6.61
C LEU A 47 -5.07 -5.61 -6.36
N GLN A 48 -4.10 -5.17 -7.13
CA GLN A 48 -2.72 -5.56 -6.91
C GLN A 48 -1.94 -4.36 -6.41
N VAL A 49 -1.16 -4.57 -5.37
CA VAL A 49 -0.38 -3.49 -4.77
C VAL A 49 1.10 -3.80 -4.95
N THR A 50 1.83 -2.84 -5.48
CA THR A 50 3.26 -2.98 -5.69
C THR A 50 3.97 -1.89 -4.92
N VAL A 51 4.99 -2.27 -4.17
CA VAL A 51 5.75 -1.29 -3.41
C VAL A 51 6.79 -0.65 -4.30
N ILE A 52 6.77 0.68 -4.38
CA ILE A 52 7.75 1.39 -5.15
C ILE A 52 8.89 1.79 -4.24
N LYS A 53 8.59 2.30 -3.05
CA LYS A 53 9.61 2.76 -2.16
C LYS A 53 9.14 2.65 -0.74
N GLY A 54 9.95 2.12 0.13
CA GLY A 54 9.62 2.03 1.53
C GLY A 54 10.66 2.78 2.33
N LEU A 55 10.37 2.97 3.60
CA LEU A 55 11.29 3.68 4.44
C LEU A 55 12.60 2.96 4.59
N GLU A 56 12.56 1.67 4.75
CA GLU A 56 13.80 0.98 4.93
C GLU A 56 14.59 0.90 3.68
N ALA A 57 14.04 1.18 2.56
CA ALA A 57 14.80 1.12 1.34
C ALA A 57 15.93 2.11 1.35
N LYS A 58 15.76 3.23 1.99
CA LYS A 58 16.79 4.21 1.95
C LYS A 58 17.91 3.86 2.87
N MET A 59 17.71 2.92 3.75
CA MET A 59 18.77 2.57 4.62
C MET A 59 19.84 1.84 3.93
N GLN A 60 19.60 1.29 2.82
CA GLN A 60 20.58 0.58 2.14
C GLN A 60 21.63 1.39 1.62
N SER A 61 21.42 2.59 1.41
CA SER A 61 22.42 3.39 0.76
C SER A 61 23.50 3.83 1.63
#